data_67708e59d70790b6b56c91ab9b55dcc3
#
_entry.id   67708e59d70790b6b56c91ab9b55dcc3
#
_cell.length_a   1.000
_cell.length_b   1.000
_cell.length_c   1.000
_cell.angle_alpha   90.00
_cell.angle_beta   90.00
_cell.angle_gamma   90.00
#
_symmetry.space_group_name_H-M   'P 1'
#
loop_
_entity.id
_entity.type
_entity.pdbx_description
1 polymer ?
#
loop_
_entity_poly.entity_id
_entity_poly.type
_entity_poly.pdbx_seq_one_letter_code
_entity_poly.pdbx_strand_id
1 'polypeptide(L)'
;MSHLVTAKAFGGEIFDWKATASGGYVETNKSNTWITLAPYLLPFYTCIVMVLFGATGVFVDMHQSIPVWRINVVPALVLYYLVGLTWWFHATYTFKTIRIQQGDLTRNGEFFSMMLIFLVNVALLMLMLLAASPSPSLGFGEVMHCWWGVARDMLGWVLPFV
;
A
#
# COMPACT_ATOMS: atom_id res chain seq x y z
N MET A 1 8.50 -3.31 11.67
CA MET A 1 7.39 -2.50 12.24
C MET A 1 6.01 -3.04 11.89
N SER A 2 5.74 -3.42 10.64
CA SER A 2 4.41 -3.93 10.22
C SER A 2 3.93 -5.14 11.03
N HIS A 3 4.77 -6.16 11.25
CA HIS A 3 4.44 -7.31 12.10
C HIS A 3 4.00 -6.92 13.50
N LEU A 4 4.71 -5.98 14.13
CA LEU A 4 4.41 -5.53 15.49
C LEU A 4 3.05 -4.85 15.57
N VAL A 5 2.78 -3.92 14.64
CA VAL A 5 1.50 -3.20 14.56
C VAL A 5 0.36 -4.17 14.30
N THR A 6 0.53 -5.10 13.36
CA THR A 6 -0.50 -6.07 13.01
C THR A 6 -0.74 -7.07 14.14
N ALA A 7 0.30 -7.61 14.78
CA ALA A 7 0.14 -8.51 15.93
C ALA A 7 -0.65 -7.83 17.05
N LYS A 8 -0.34 -6.57 17.35
CA LYS A 8 -1.06 -5.79 18.35
C LYS A 8 -2.51 -5.55 17.96
N ALA A 9 -2.77 -5.21 16.69
CA ALA A 9 -4.13 -4.99 16.18
C ALA A 9 -5.01 -6.26 16.28
N PHE A 10 -4.42 -7.45 16.14
CA PHE A 10 -5.10 -8.74 16.34
C PHE A 10 -5.13 -9.20 17.80
N GLY A 11 -4.78 -8.32 18.76
CA GLY A 11 -4.79 -8.62 20.19
C GLY A 11 -3.72 -9.64 20.60
N GLY A 12 -2.60 -9.69 19.88
CA GLY A 12 -1.44 -10.49 20.25
C GLY A 12 -0.61 -9.78 21.34
N GLU A 13 -0.05 -10.58 22.24
CA GLU A 13 0.99 -10.15 23.16
C GLU A 13 2.34 -10.25 22.49
N ILE A 14 3.17 -9.24 22.65
CA ILE A 14 4.51 -9.19 22.07
C ILE A 14 5.49 -9.45 23.22
N PHE A 15 6.26 -10.53 23.08
CA PHE A 15 7.24 -10.94 24.09
C PHE A 15 8.62 -10.37 23.81
N ASP A 16 9.01 -10.36 22.53
CA ASP A 16 10.28 -9.78 22.09
C ASP A 16 10.18 -9.29 20.66
N TRP A 17 10.99 -8.32 20.32
CA TRP A 17 11.07 -7.83 18.95
C TRP A 17 12.47 -7.25 18.67
N LYS A 18 12.92 -7.42 17.43
CA LYS A 18 14.16 -6.84 16.96
C LYS A 18 13.99 -6.34 15.54
N ALA A 19 14.47 -5.13 15.28
CA ALA A 19 14.52 -4.56 13.94
C ALA A 19 15.97 -4.21 13.60
N THR A 20 16.47 -4.73 12.48
CA THR A 20 17.81 -4.43 11.95
C THR A 20 17.71 -4.08 10.48
N ALA A 21 18.78 -3.50 9.92
CA ALA A 21 18.85 -3.19 8.50
C ALA A 21 18.80 -4.44 7.59
N SER A 22 19.17 -5.60 8.11
CA SER A 22 19.17 -6.89 7.41
C SER A 22 17.92 -7.75 7.64
N GLY A 23 17.01 -7.31 8.52
CA GLY A 23 15.80 -8.03 8.88
C GLY A 23 15.37 -7.79 10.31
N GLY A 24 14.29 -8.43 10.74
CA GLY A 24 13.81 -8.34 12.12
C GLY A 24 12.83 -9.46 12.41
N TYR A 25 12.56 -9.66 13.69
CA TYR A 25 11.54 -10.61 14.15
C TYR A 25 10.63 -9.98 15.20
N VAL A 26 9.46 -10.54 15.34
CA VAL A 26 8.51 -10.22 16.42
C VAL A 26 8.05 -11.55 17.00
N GLU A 27 8.29 -11.75 18.28
CA GLU A 27 7.81 -12.91 19.02
C GLU A 27 6.44 -12.60 19.63
N THR A 28 5.42 -13.37 19.25
CA THR A 28 4.04 -13.14 19.67
C THR A 28 3.32 -14.46 19.93
N ASN A 29 2.34 -14.44 20.83
CA ASN A 29 1.48 -15.59 21.12
C ASN A 29 0.46 -15.87 20.01
N LYS A 30 0.27 -14.96 19.05
CA LYS A 30 -0.65 -15.13 17.93
C LYS A 30 0.08 -15.07 16.60
N SER A 31 -0.23 -16.03 15.75
CA SER A 31 0.27 -16.06 14.37
C SER A 31 -0.87 -16.45 13.44
N ASN A 32 -1.16 -15.60 12.48
CA ASN A 32 -2.08 -15.85 11.39
C ASN A 32 -1.51 -15.31 10.07
N THR A 33 -2.14 -15.63 8.95
CA THR A 33 -1.72 -15.18 7.62
C THR A 33 -1.54 -13.66 7.52
N TRP A 34 -2.42 -12.88 8.14
CA TRP A 34 -2.35 -11.42 8.13
C TRP A 34 -1.14 -10.89 8.89
N ILE A 35 -0.83 -11.47 10.06
CA ILE A 35 0.35 -11.10 10.85
C ILE A 35 1.61 -11.48 10.09
N THR A 36 1.66 -12.68 9.54
CA THR A 36 2.83 -13.22 8.83
C THR A 36 3.12 -12.43 7.56
N LEU A 37 2.09 -12.08 6.79
CA LEU A 37 2.24 -11.36 5.52
C LEU A 37 2.16 -9.83 5.66
N ALA A 38 1.95 -9.29 6.86
CA ALA A 38 1.80 -7.84 7.10
C ALA A 38 2.88 -6.96 6.47
N PRO A 39 4.19 -7.31 6.48
CA PRO A 39 5.23 -6.49 5.87
C PRO A 39 5.09 -6.36 4.35
N TYR A 40 4.47 -7.34 3.72
CA TYR A 40 4.26 -7.39 2.27
C TYR A 40 2.94 -6.76 1.84
N LEU A 41 1.97 -6.70 2.76
CA LEU A 41 0.62 -6.20 2.50
C LEU A 41 0.47 -4.72 2.79
N LEU A 42 1.14 -4.21 3.84
CA LEU A 42 0.90 -2.87 4.36
C LEU A 42 2.01 -1.89 3.98
N PRO A 43 1.76 -0.91 3.10
CA PRO A 43 2.70 0.16 2.77
C PRO A 43 2.75 1.20 3.90
N PHE A 44 3.37 0.83 5.01
CA PHE A 44 3.34 1.55 6.28
C PHE A 44 3.72 3.03 6.17
N TYR A 45 4.81 3.34 5.44
CA TYR A 45 5.25 4.73 5.25
C TYR A 45 4.26 5.54 4.42
N THR A 46 3.65 4.95 3.41
CA THR A 46 2.63 5.61 2.60
C THR A 46 1.39 5.92 3.44
N CYS A 47 0.95 5.00 4.29
CA CYS A 47 -0.15 5.25 5.22
C CYS A 47 0.17 6.42 6.17
N ILE A 48 1.39 6.51 6.71
CA ILE A 48 1.81 7.64 7.55
C ILE A 48 1.73 8.95 6.76
N VAL A 49 2.29 8.99 5.55
CA VAL A 49 2.24 10.18 4.68
C VAL A 49 0.80 10.62 4.45
N MET A 50 -0.09 9.69 4.10
CA MET A 50 -1.50 10.02 3.84
C MET A 50 -2.21 10.54 5.09
N VAL A 51 -1.97 9.97 6.27
CA VAL A 51 -2.55 10.44 7.53
C VAL A 51 -2.05 11.85 7.87
N LEU A 52 -0.75 12.11 7.75
CA LEU A 52 -0.18 13.42 8.02
C LEU A 52 -0.74 14.49 7.09
N PHE A 53 -0.80 14.20 5.79
CA PHE A 53 -1.37 15.16 4.82
C PHE A 53 -2.90 15.29 4.97
N GLY A 54 -3.63 14.22 5.29
CA GLY A 54 -5.04 14.30 5.62
C GLY A 54 -5.31 15.20 6.83
N ALA A 55 -4.49 15.10 7.88
CA ALA A 55 -4.57 15.99 9.04
C ALA A 55 -4.23 17.44 8.67
N THR A 56 -3.20 17.68 7.85
CA THR A 56 -2.85 19.05 7.42
C THR A 56 -3.90 19.63 6.50
N GLY A 57 -4.56 18.82 5.66
CA GLY A 57 -5.62 19.24 4.75
C GLY A 57 -6.88 19.77 5.44
N VAL A 58 -7.06 19.48 6.75
CA VAL A 58 -8.13 20.09 7.57
C VAL A 58 -7.88 21.58 7.81
N PHE A 59 -6.60 21.99 7.83
CA PHE A 59 -6.19 23.37 8.18
C PHE A 59 -5.72 24.19 6.99
N VAL A 60 -5.29 23.54 5.93
CA VAL A 60 -4.63 24.15 4.76
C VAL A 60 -5.30 23.66 3.49
N ASP A 61 -5.62 24.58 2.57
CA ASP A 61 -6.07 24.21 1.24
C ASP A 61 -4.92 23.55 0.46
N MET A 62 -5.06 22.24 0.23
CA MET A 62 -4.02 21.42 -0.40
C MET A 62 -3.77 21.76 -1.87
N HIS A 63 -4.70 22.45 -2.53
CA HIS A 63 -4.63 22.77 -3.95
C HIS A 63 -4.18 24.22 -4.22
N GLN A 64 -4.17 25.08 -3.21
CA GLN A 64 -3.65 26.43 -3.34
C GLN A 64 -2.12 26.45 -3.17
N SER A 65 -1.47 27.30 -3.97
CA SER A 65 -0.04 27.51 -3.87
C SER A 65 0.30 28.32 -2.62
N ILE A 66 1.20 27.79 -1.81
CA ILE A 66 1.72 28.44 -0.60
C ILE A 66 3.12 28.98 -0.91
N PRO A 67 3.40 30.28 -0.66
CA PRO A 67 4.74 30.80 -0.82
C PRO A 67 5.66 30.24 0.27
N VAL A 68 6.64 29.45 -0.14
CA VAL A 68 7.67 28.92 0.75
C VAL A 68 9.00 29.53 0.30
N TRP A 69 9.45 30.53 1.04
CA TRP A 69 10.66 31.29 0.76
C TRP A 69 10.66 31.94 -0.64
N ARG A 70 11.30 31.35 -1.66
CA ARG A 70 11.40 31.88 -3.03
C ARG A 70 10.62 31.07 -4.07
N ILE A 71 9.89 30.06 -3.65
CA ILE A 71 9.13 29.16 -4.53
C ILE A 71 7.67 29.06 -4.06
N ASN A 72 6.79 28.89 -5.01
CA ASN A 72 5.39 28.57 -4.72
C ASN A 72 5.24 27.04 -4.73
N VAL A 73 4.77 26.48 -3.63
CA VAL A 73 4.57 25.04 -3.44
C VAL A 73 3.08 24.75 -3.35
N VAL A 74 2.62 23.80 -4.15
CA VAL A 74 1.26 23.22 -4.03
C VAL A 74 1.36 21.97 -3.16
N PRO A 75 0.78 21.97 -1.95
CA PRO A 75 0.91 20.83 -1.01
C PRO A 75 0.47 19.49 -1.62
N ALA A 76 -0.58 19.48 -2.44
CA ALA A 76 -1.05 18.28 -3.12
C ALA A 76 0.02 17.62 -4.00
N LEU A 77 0.85 18.41 -4.71
CA LEU A 77 1.94 17.86 -5.53
C LEU A 77 3.03 17.21 -4.66
N VAL A 78 3.30 17.78 -3.48
CA VAL A 78 4.23 17.18 -2.51
C VAL A 78 3.66 15.86 -1.98
N LEU A 79 2.37 15.81 -1.68
CA LEU A 79 1.68 14.58 -1.29
C LEU A 79 1.82 13.50 -2.37
N TYR A 80 1.51 13.81 -3.63
CA TYR A 80 1.59 12.84 -4.72
C TYR A 80 3.01 12.30 -4.90
N TYR A 81 4.00 13.17 -4.81
CA TYR A 81 5.41 12.78 -4.87
C TYR A 81 5.80 11.84 -3.72
N LEU A 82 5.43 12.17 -2.48
CA LEU A 82 5.75 11.37 -1.31
C LEU A 82 5.00 10.03 -1.30
N VAL A 83 3.73 10.00 -1.72
CA VAL A 83 2.96 8.76 -1.88
C VAL A 83 3.65 7.84 -2.90
N GLY A 84 4.01 8.37 -4.07
CA GLY A 84 4.71 7.62 -5.10
C GLY A 84 6.07 7.07 -4.62
N LEU A 85 6.86 7.91 -3.96
CA LEU A 85 8.18 7.55 -3.43
C LEU A 85 8.09 6.46 -2.36
N THR A 86 7.20 6.62 -1.38
CA THR A 86 7.04 5.66 -0.27
C THR A 86 6.40 4.36 -0.75
N TRP A 87 5.49 4.42 -1.72
CA TRP A 87 4.90 3.24 -2.32
C TRP A 87 5.93 2.45 -3.14
N TRP A 88 6.75 3.15 -3.94
CA TRP A 88 7.86 2.53 -4.67
C TRP A 88 8.86 1.85 -3.73
N PHE A 89 9.19 2.51 -2.62
CA PHE A 89 10.02 1.92 -1.59
C PHE A 89 9.40 0.64 -1.02
N HIS A 90 8.09 0.65 -0.71
CA HIS A 90 7.38 -0.54 -0.24
C HIS A 90 7.41 -1.68 -1.26
N ALA A 91 7.12 -1.40 -2.53
CA ALA A 91 7.14 -2.40 -3.60
C ALA A 91 8.52 -3.03 -3.75
N THR A 92 9.58 -2.21 -3.82
CA THR A 92 10.97 -2.69 -3.96
C THR A 92 11.41 -3.52 -2.76
N TYR A 93 11.04 -3.08 -1.55
CA TYR A 93 11.33 -3.82 -0.32
C TYR A 93 10.58 -5.15 -0.28
N THR A 94 9.32 -5.17 -0.67
CA THR A 94 8.50 -6.39 -0.77
C THR A 94 9.14 -7.39 -1.73
N PHE A 95 9.51 -6.97 -2.93
CA PHE A 95 10.20 -7.83 -3.91
C PHE A 95 11.50 -8.40 -3.37
N LYS A 96 12.33 -7.57 -2.74
CA LYS A 96 13.59 -8.00 -2.13
C LYS A 96 13.38 -9.02 -1.03
N THR A 97 12.39 -8.77 -0.17
CA THR A 97 12.16 -9.61 1.02
C THR A 97 11.53 -10.94 0.63
N ILE A 98 10.62 -10.98 -0.35
CA ILE A 98 10.06 -12.22 -0.91
C ILE A 98 11.17 -13.17 -1.40
N ARG A 99 12.23 -12.64 -2.02
CA ARG A 99 13.35 -13.45 -2.52
C ARG A 99 14.23 -14.04 -1.41
N ILE A 100 14.26 -13.42 -0.24
CA ILE A 100 15.18 -13.77 0.86
C ILE A 100 14.45 -14.58 1.95
N GLN A 101 13.22 -14.22 2.27
CA GLN A 101 12.44 -14.79 3.38
C GLN A 101 11.27 -15.64 2.87
N GLN A 102 11.59 -16.75 2.23
CA GLN A 102 10.57 -17.69 1.71
C GLN A 102 9.76 -18.40 2.83
N GLY A 103 10.28 -18.45 4.07
CA GLY A 103 9.61 -19.11 5.18
C GLY A 103 8.20 -18.60 5.50
N ASP A 104 7.99 -17.26 5.38
CA ASP A 104 6.67 -16.67 5.61
C ASP A 104 5.66 -17.04 4.52
N LEU A 105 6.16 -17.19 3.29
CA LEU A 105 5.36 -17.56 2.12
C LEU A 105 5.02 -19.05 2.14
N THR A 106 6.01 -19.92 2.43
CA THR A 106 5.83 -21.38 2.45
C THR A 106 4.87 -21.82 3.54
N ARG A 107 4.87 -21.14 4.70
CA ARG A 107 3.98 -21.44 5.82
C ARG A 107 2.48 -21.33 5.46
N ASN A 108 2.14 -20.37 4.61
CA ASN A 108 0.76 -20.12 4.16
C ASN A 108 0.46 -20.70 2.76
N GLY A 109 1.45 -21.33 2.12
CA GLY A 109 1.41 -21.71 0.71
C GLY A 109 1.90 -20.58 -0.19
N GLU A 110 2.95 -20.86 -0.95
CA GLU A 110 3.64 -19.82 -1.78
C GLU A 110 2.70 -19.16 -2.77
N PHE A 111 1.95 -19.94 -3.54
CA PHE A 111 1.04 -19.42 -4.55
C PHE A 111 -0.05 -18.55 -3.93
N PHE A 112 -0.68 -19.03 -2.85
CA PHE A 112 -1.71 -18.27 -2.14
C PHE A 112 -1.15 -16.95 -1.58
N SER A 113 0.02 -17.00 -0.93
CA SER A 113 0.68 -15.83 -0.38
C SER A 113 1.01 -14.79 -1.46
N MET A 114 1.57 -15.23 -2.59
CA MET A 114 1.91 -14.35 -3.72
C MET A 114 0.66 -13.69 -4.32
N MET A 115 -0.40 -14.46 -4.55
CA MET A 115 -1.67 -13.92 -5.06
C MET A 115 -2.30 -12.93 -4.09
N LEU A 116 -2.31 -13.23 -2.79
CA LEU A 116 -2.86 -12.35 -1.78
C LEU A 116 -2.06 -11.04 -1.70
N ILE A 117 -0.73 -11.11 -1.68
CA ILE A 117 0.15 -9.93 -1.70
C ILE A 117 -0.14 -9.07 -2.93
N PHE A 118 -0.21 -9.68 -4.11
CA PHE A 118 -0.50 -8.95 -5.35
C PHE A 118 -1.86 -8.25 -5.30
N LEU A 119 -2.93 -8.99 -4.98
CA LEU A 119 -4.29 -8.44 -4.95
C LEU A 119 -4.43 -7.30 -3.94
N VAL A 120 -3.90 -7.46 -2.72
CA VAL A 120 -3.98 -6.42 -1.69
C VAL A 120 -3.18 -5.18 -2.10
N ASN A 121 -1.99 -5.35 -2.65
CA ASN A 121 -1.19 -4.20 -3.11
C ASN A 121 -1.83 -3.45 -4.27
N VAL A 122 -2.43 -4.15 -5.24
CA VAL A 122 -3.18 -3.52 -6.34
C VAL A 122 -4.41 -2.77 -5.80
N ALA A 123 -5.18 -3.39 -4.90
CA ALA A 123 -6.34 -2.74 -4.29
C ALA A 123 -5.95 -1.50 -3.49
N LEU A 124 -4.89 -1.57 -2.69
CA LEU A 124 -4.37 -0.42 -1.94
C LEU A 124 -3.87 0.69 -2.86
N LEU A 125 -3.13 0.36 -3.92
CA LEU A 125 -2.69 1.35 -4.91
C LEU A 125 -3.89 2.05 -5.55
N MET A 126 -4.92 1.30 -5.93
CA MET A 126 -6.13 1.87 -6.50
C MET A 126 -6.84 2.80 -5.52
N LEU A 127 -6.96 2.41 -4.24
CA LEU A 127 -7.55 3.26 -3.20
C LEU A 127 -6.72 4.53 -2.97
N MET A 128 -5.39 4.43 -2.99
CA MET A 128 -4.51 5.60 -2.85
C MET A 128 -4.63 6.56 -4.03
N LEU A 129 -4.72 6.05 -5.25
CA LEU A 129 -4.92 6.87 -6.44
C LEU A 129 -6.29 7.58 -6.43
N LEU A 130 -7.34 6.89 -5.97
CA LEU A 130 -8.66 7.48 -5.77
C LEU A 130 -8.64 8.58 -4.72
N ALA A 131 -8.02 8.32 -3.57
CA ALA A 131 -7.90 9.30 -2.48
C ALA A 131 -7.05 10.51 -2.86
N ALA A 132 -6.06 10.33 -3.75
CA ALA A 132 -5.21 11.40 -4.26
C ALA A 132 -5.82 12.13 -5.46
N SER A 133 -6.92 11.64 -6.02
CA SER A 133 -7.51 12.26 -7.22
C SER A 133 -8.04 13.67 -6.91
N PRO A 134 -7.66 14.68 -7.69
CA PRO A 134 -8.16 16.04 -7.53
C PRO A 134 -9.61 16.19 -8.00
N SER A 135 -10.17 15.19 -8.67
CA SER A 135 -11.51 15.23 -9.24
C SER A 135 -12.50 14.56 -8.30
N PRO A 136 -13.43 15.32 -7.69
CA PRO A 136 -14.46 14.75 -6.82
C PRO A 136 -15.47 13.85 -7.54
N SER A 137 -15.46 13.87 -8.88
CA SER A 137 -16.33 13.05 -9.72
C SER A 137 -15.80 11.62 -9.92
N LEU A 138 -14.50 11.36 -9.67
CA LEU A 138 -13.95 10.01 -9.79
C LEU A 138 -14.28 9.17 -8.55
N GLY A 139 -15.46 8.60 -8.54
CA GLY A 139 -15.88 7.62 -7.56
C GLY A 139 -15.37 6.21 -7.85
N PHE A 140 -15.32 5.37 -6.82
CA PHE A 140 -14.97 3.95 -6.95
C PHE A 140 -15.78 3.24 -8.05
N GLY A 141 -17.09 3.56 -8.17
CA GLY A 141 -17.96 3.00 -9.20
C GLY A 141 -17.54 3.33 -10.62
N GLU A 142 -17.08 4.55 -10.90
CA GLU A 142 -16.60 4.96 -12.22
C GLU A 142 -15.30 4.25 -12.60
N VAL A 143 -14.38 4.13 -11.66
CA VAL A 143 -13.13 3.40 -11.88
C VAL A 143 -13.41 1.92 -12.17
N MET A 144 -14.32 1.29 -11.42
CA MET A 144 -14.71 -0.10 -11.66
C MET A 144 -15.43 -0.26 -13.01
N HIS A 145 -16.24 0.71 -13.41
CA HIS A 145 -16.90 0.69 -14.71
C HIS A 145 -15.88 0.82 -15.86
N CYS A 146 -14.92 1.72 -15.75
CA CYS A 146 -13.83 1.84 -16.72
C CYS A 146 -12.99 0.56 -16.80
N TRP A 147 -12.64 -0.03 -15.66
CA TRP A 147 -11.90 -1.30 -15.59
C TRP A 147 -12.67 -2.43 -16.26
N TRP A 148 -13.97 -2.53 -16.00
CA TRP A 148 -14.83 -3.53 -16.64
C TRP A 148 -14.91 -3.32 -18.15
N GLY A 149 -15.00 -2.07 -18.61
CA GLY A 149 -14.94 -1.72 -20.03
C GLY A 149 -13.67 -2.22 -20.70
N VAL A 150 -12.51 -1.88 -20.11
CA VAL A 150 -11.21 -2.32 -20.62
C VAL A 150 -11.07 -3.85 -20.61
N ALA A 151 -11.48 -4.51 -19.52
CA ALA A 151 -11.42 -5.97 -19.42
C ALA A 151 -12.29 -6.66 -20.48
N ARG A 152 -13.50 -6.13 -20.71
CA ARG A 152 -14.40 -6.64 -21.75
C ARG A 152 -13.81 -6.43 -23.16
N ASP A 153 -13.22 -5.27 -23.41
CA ASP A 153 -12.60 -4.97 -24.70
C ASP A 153 -11.37 -5.86 -24.94
N MET A 154 -10.54 -6.10 -23.92
CA MET A 154 -9.45 -7.06 -24.01
C MET A 154 -9.93 -8.49 -24.28
N LEU A 155 -10.99 -8.94 -23.61
CA LEU A 155 -11.61 -10.24 -23.87
C LEU A 155 -12.15 -10.34 -25.29
N GLY A 156 -12.77 -9.27 -25.82
CA GLY A 156 -13.23 -9.20 -27.19
C GLY A 156 -12.13 -9.30 -28.24
N TRP A 157 -10.89 -8.92 -27.89
CA TRP A 157 -9.71 -9.10 -28.75
C TRP A 157 -9.17 -10.53 -28.74
N VAL A 158 -9.33 -11.25 -27.63
CA VAL A 158 -8.82 -12.62 -27.46
C VAL A 158 -9.80 -13.66 -27.99
N LEU A 159 -11.11 -13.46 -27.79
CA LEU A 159 -12.15 -14.42 -28.18
C LEU A 159 -12.35 -14.64 -29.70
N PRO A 160 -12.06 -13.70 -30.64
CA PRO A 160 -12.17 -14.00 -32.08
C PRO A 160 -11.08 -14.96 -32.61
N PHE A 161 -10.12 -15.35 -31.76
CA PHE A 161 -9.06 -16.31 -32.12
C PHE A 161 -9.28 -17.71 -31.50
N VAL A 162 -10.42 -17.95 -30.81
CA VAL A 162 -10.87 -19.22 -30.28
C VAL A 162 -12.12 -19.67 -31.06
#